data_ac15094b88bb056fc9fab276ec933df7
#
_entry.id   ac15094b88bb056fc9fab276ec933df7
#
_cell.length_a   1.000
_cell.length_b   1.000
_cell.length_c   1.000
_cell.angle_alpha   90.00
_cell.angle_beta   90.00
_cell.angle_gamma   90.00
#
_symmetry.space_group_name_H-M   'P 1'
#
loop_
_entity.id
_entity.type
_entity.pdbx_description
1 polymer ?
#
loop_
_entity_poly.entity_id
_entity_poly.type
_entity_poly.pdbx_seq_one_letter_code
_entity_poly.pdbx_strand_id
1 'polypeptide(L)'
;MTECFYCKGSGHWKRNCPKYLADKKAGKTKGICDTHVIYVYPTSTRSSSWVFDTGAVAHICNSKQELRNKRRLAKDEVTMCVGNGSKVDVIAVGMLPLHLPTGLVLNLNNCYLVPSLSMNIVSGSCLIRDGYSFKSENNGCSIYMSNIFYGH
;
A
#
# COMPACT_ATOMS: atom_id res chain seq x y z
N MET A 1 13.50 3.46 -29.50
CA MET A 1 13.13 2.04 -29.25
C MET A 1 13.21 1.79 -27.77
N THR A 2 12.17 1.22 -27.17
CA THR A 2 12.10 0.99 -25.71
C THR A 2 12.89 -0.28 -25.37
N GLU A 3 13.91 -0.15 -24.53
CA GLU A 3 14.73 -1.25 -24.05
C GLU A 3 14.09 -1.90 -22.81
N CYS A 4 14.07 -3.22 -22.76
CA CYS A 4 13.54 -3.98 -21.64
C CYS A 4 14.47 -3.88 -20.42
N PHE A 5 13.99 -3.38 -19.30
CA PHE A 5 14.77 -3.23 -18.07
C PHE A 5 15.33 -4.55 -17.51
N TYR A 6 14.75 -5.69 -17.85
CA TYR A 6 15.15 -6.99 -17.32
C TYR A 6 16.21 -7.68 -18.19
N CYS A 7 15.95 -7.84 -19.48
CA CYS A 7 16.84 -8.57 -20.39
C CYS A 7 17.70 -7.67 -21.28
N LYS A 8 17.51 -6.34 -21.21
CA LYS A 8 18.16 -5.34 -22.06
C LYS A 8 17.87 -5.45 -23.56
N GLY A 9 16.94 -6.33 -23.95
CA GLY A 9 16.47 -6.45 -25.33
C GLY A 9 15.44 -5.38 -25.70
N SER A 10 15.35 -5.04 -26.98
CA SER A 10 14.42 -4.05 -27.51
C SER A 10 13.06 -4.66 -27.88
N GLY A 11 12.01 -3.85 -27.98
CA GLY A 11 10.71 -4.22 -28.55
C GLY A 11 9.70 -4.80 -27.55
N HIS A 12 10.00 -4.90 -26.26
CA HIS A 12 9.06 -5.33 -25.23
C HIS A 12 9.34 -4.71 -23.87
N TRP A 13 8.31 -4.66 -23.03
CA TRP A 13 8.42 -4.25 -21.62
C TRP A 13 8.76 -5.43 -20.72
N LYS A 14 9.36 -5.19 -19.55
CA LYS A 14 9.66 -6.21 -18.52
C LYS A 14 8.50 -7.16 -18.27
N ARG A 15 7.26 -6.65 -18.23
CA ARG A 15 6.03 -7.42 -18.00
C ARG A 15 5.82 -8.53 -19.05
N ASN A 16 6.22 -8.28 -20.31
CA ASN A 16 6.07 -9.19 -21.43
C ASN A 16 7.41 -9.84 -21.84
N CYS A 17 8.43 -9.73 -21.00
CA CYS A 17 9.75 -10.27 -21.26
C CYS A 17 9.75 -11.80 -21.09
N PRO A 18 10.08 -12.60 -22.15
CA PRO A 18 10.11 -14.05 -22.06
C PRO A 18 11.08 -14.56 -21.00
N LYS A 19 12.25 -13.92 -20.88
CA LYS A 19 13.26 -14.25 -19.87
C LYS A 19 12.77 -13.98 -18.44
N TYR A 20 12.12 -12.84 -18.23
CA TYR A 20 11.50 -12.53 -16.92
C TYR A 20 10.42 -13.52 -16.55
N LEU A 21 9.55 -13.88 -17.48
CA LEU A 21 8.46 -14.82 -17.23
C LEU A 21 8.97 -16.24 -16.95
N ALA A 22 10.03 -16.67 -17.65
CA ALA A 22 10.70 -17.95 -17.41
C ALA A 22 11.37 -17.99 -16.02
N ASP A 23 12.12 -16.94 -15.66
CA ASP A 23 12.80 -16.82 -14.37
C ASP A 23 11.80 -16.69 -13.21
N LYS A 24 10.66 -16.05 -13.44
CA LYS A 24 9.54 -15.96 -12.48
C LYS A 24 8.91 -17.34 -12.24
N LYS A 25 8.66 -18.14 -13.30
CA LYS A 25 8.16 -19.51 -13.18
C LYS A 25 9.15 -20.43 -12.48
N ALA A 26 10.44 -20.21 -12.69
CA ALA A 26 11.53 -20.98 -12.07
C ALA A 26 11.85 -20.54 -10.63
N GLY A 27 11.11 -19.59 -10.05
CA GLY A 27 11.36 -19.05 -8.70
C GLY A 27 12.68 -18.30 -8.53
N LYS A 28 13.38 -18.02 -9.63
CA LYS A 28 14.69 -17.34 -9.65
C LYS A 28 14.59 -15.83 -9.52
N THR A 29 13.45 -15.24 -9.81
CA THR A 29 13.20 -13.84 -9.52
C THR A 29 12.78 -13.74 -8.07
N LYS A 30 13.67 -13.26 -7.20
CA LYS A 30 13.27 -12.70 -5.91
C LYS A 30 12.18 -11.68 -6.25
N GLY A 31 10.98 -11.85 -5.65
CA GLY A 31 9.83 -10.99 -5.95
C GLY A 31 10.24 -9.53 -5.83
N ILE A 32 10.48 -8.90 -6.96
CA ILE A 32 10.62 -7.46 -7.05
C ILE A 32 9.18 -6.99 -6.97
N CYS A 33 8.74 -6.59 -5.77
CA CYS A 33 7.57 -5.75 -5.63
C CYS A 33 7.86 -4.50 -6.47
N ASP A 34 7.22 -4.36 -7.62
CA ASP A 34 7.22 -3.11 -8.39
C ASP A 34 6.35 -2.11 -7.62
N THR A 35 6.88 -1.63 -6.50
CA THR A 35 6.25 -0.61 -5.68
C THR A 35 6.97 0.70 -5.99
N HIS A 36 6.33 1.56 -6.76
CA HIS A 36 6.72 2.97 -6.82
C HIS A 36 6.24 3.61 -5.53
N VAL A 37 7.12 3.68 -4.53
CA VAL A 37 6.83 4.36 -3.28
C VAL A 37 7.05 5.85 -3.52
N ILE A 38 5.97 6.62 -3.58
CA ILE A 38 6.01 8.07 -3.50
C ILE A 38 5.92 8.42 -2.01
N TYR A 39 7.03 8.86 -1.43
CA TYR A 39 7.06 9.33 -0.05
C TYR A 39 6.47 10.74 0.01
N VAL A 40 5.31 10.90 0.59
CA VAL A 40 4.81 12.20 1.04
C VAL A 40 5.15 12.31 2.53
N TYR A 41 6.06 13.21 2.87
CA TYR A 41 6.46 13.45 4.26
C TYR A 41 5.54 14.50 4.89
N PRO A 42 4.69 14.16 5.84
CA PRO A 42 4.12 15.16 6.73
C PRO A 42 5.15 15.52 7.80
N THR A 43 5.51 16.78 7.91
CA THR A 43 6.40 17.33 8.91
C THR A 43 5.72 17.46 10.27
N SER A 44 5.34 16.38 10.94
CA SER A 44 4.96 16.42 12.34
C SER A 44 5.41 15.15 13.07
N THR A 45 6.16 15.38 14.12
CA THR A 45 6.75 14.42 15.04
C THR A 45 5.71 13.77 15.97
N ARG A 46 4.81 12.96 15.44
CA ARG A 46 3.98 12.05 16.24
C ARG A 46 3.96 10.67 15.59
N SER A 47 4.04 9.62 16.40
CA SER A 47 4.15 8.20 16.06
C SER A 47 2.96 7.58 15.30
N SER A 48 2.12 8.40 14.68
CA SER A 48 0.92 8.00 13.92
C SER A 48 0.83 8.68 12.55
N SER A 49 1.97 8.92 11.89
CA SER A 49 1.93 9.47 10.53
C SER A 49 1.37 8.44 9.54
N TRP A 50 0.42 8.88 8.73
CA TRP A 50 -0.19 8.12 7.65
C TRP A 50 0.38 8.58 6.31
N VAL A 51 0.69 7.61 5.45
CA VAL A 51 1.14 7.86 4.08
C VAL A 51 0.06 7.36 3.13
N PHE A 52 -0.38 8.20 2.21
CA PHE A 52 -1.24 7.78 1.11
C PHE A 52 -0.36 7.22 -0.01
N ASP A 53 -0.58 5.94 -0.36
CA ASP A 53 0.23 5.24 -1.36
C ASP A 53 -0.68 4.56 -2.39
N THR A 54 -0.58 5.01 -3.65
CA THR A 54 -1.34 4.46 -4.77
C THR A 54 -0.79 3.11 -5.25
N GLY A 55 0.46 2.81 -4.93
CA GLY A 55 1.12 1.54 -5.25
C GLY A 55 0.92 0.44 -4.20
N ALA A 56 0.45 0.81 -3.00
CA ALA A 56 0.17 -0.17 -1.96
C ALA A 56 -1.05 -1.02 -2.30
N VAL A 57 -0.95 -2.33 -2.09
CA VAL A 57 -2.02 -3.30 -2.34
C VAL A 57 -2.97 -3.47 -1.16
N ALA A 58 -2.62 -2.93 0.00
CA ALA A 58 -3.39 -3.04 1.24
C ALA A 58 -3.16 -1.84 2.16
N HIS A 59 -4.15 -1.56 3.03
CA HIS A 59 -3.96 -0.65 4.16
C HIS A 59 -3.09 -1.33 5.21
N ILE A 60 -2.19 -0.58 5.84
CA ILE A 60 -1.28 -1.09 6.86
C ILE A 60 -1.27 -0.16 8.06
N CYS A 61 -1.35 -0.72 9.25
CA CYS A 61 -1.12 0.00 10.51
C CYS A 61 -0.02 -0.69 11.33
N ASN A 62 0.72 0.08 12.09
CA ASN A 62 1.78 -0.42 12.98
C ASN A 62 1.33 -0.58 14.43
N SER A 63 0.15 -0.08 14.79
CA SER A 63 -0.40 -0.10 16.15
C SER A 63 -1.76 -0.79 16.22
N LYS A 64 -1.99 -1.50 17.34
CA LYS A 64 -3.24 -2.24 17.62
C LYS A 64 -4.38 -1.36 18.10
N GLN A 65 -4.12 -0.12 18.53
CA GLN A 65 -5.04 0.64 19.38
C GLN A 65 -6.37 0.98 18.70
N GLU A 66 -6.36 1.21 17.39
CA GLU A 66 -7.55 1.65 16.64
C GLU A 66 -8.16 0.55 15.77
N LEU A 67 -7.52 -0.61 15.68
CA LEU A 67 -7.99 -1.72 14.84
C LEU A 67 -9.21 -2.40 15.47
N ARG A 68 -10.37 -2.30 14.81
CA ARG A 68 -11.66 -2.90 15.22
C ARG A 68 -11.91 -4.22 14.50
N ASN A 69 -12.76 -5.07 15.08
CA ASN A 69 -13.16 -6.38 14.51
C ASN A 69 -11.95 -7.20 14.04
N LYS A 70 -10.87 -7.13 14.81
CA LYS A 70 -9.59 -7.73 14.44
C LYS A 70 -9.61 -9.25 14.53
N ARG A 71 -9.17 -9.90 13.46
CA ARG A 71 -8.84 -11.32 13.42
C ARG A 71 -7.31 -11.46 13.53
N ARG A 72 -6.85 -12.25 14.46
CA ARG A 72 -5.44 -12.64 14.53
C ARG A 72 -5.13 -13.60 13.38
N LEU A 73 -3.96 -13.45 12.81
CA LEU A 73 -3.42 -14.33 11.77
C LEU A 73 -2.44 -15.31 12.42
N ALA A 74 -2.44 -16.54 11.92
CA ALA A 74 -1.43 -17.52 12.30
C ALA A 74 -0.06 -17.11 11.74
N LYS A 75 1.00 -17.63 12.33
CA LYS A 75 2.35 -17.41 11.80
C LYS A 75 2.41 -17.89 10.35
N ASP A 76 2.98 -17.07 9.47
CA ASP A 76 3.11 -17.33 8.02
C ASP A 76 1.79 -17.42 7.23
N GLU A 77 0.63 -17.14 7.84
CA GLU A 77 -0.66 -17.11 7.13
C GLU A 77 -0.69 -16.01 6.05
N VAL A 78 -0.16 -14.84 6.40
CA VAL A 78 0.02 -13.72 5.46
C VAL A 78 1.40 -13.12 5.65
N THR A 79 2.17 -13.08 4.59
CA THR A 79 3.49 -12.42 4.56
C THR A 79 3.47 -11.30 3.54
N MET A 80 3.86 -10.12 3.93
CA MET A 80 4.01 -8.98 3.03
C MET A 80 5.46 -8.81 2.60
N CYS A 81 5.64 -8.41 1.32
CA CYS A 81 6.93 -7.94 0.83
C CYS A 81 6.91 -6.40 0.81
N VAL A 82 7.86 -5.78 1.47
CA VAL A 82 8.07 -4.33 1.43
C VAL A 82 9.03 -3.92 0.31
N GLY A 83 9.08 -2.62 -0.01
CA GLY A 83 9.77 -2.11 -1.20
C GLY A 83 11.27 -2.47 -1.32
N ASN A 84 11.96 -2.75 -0.21
CA ASN A 84 13.34 -3.24 -0.21
C ASN A 84 13.46 -4.77 -0.43
N GLY A 85 12.33 -5.47 -0.67
CA GLY A 85 12.28 -6.91 -0.85
C GLY A 85 12.26 -7.73 0.44
N SER A 86 12.28 -7.10 1.61
CA SER A 86 12.17 -7.80 2.89
C SER A 86 10.76 -8.30 3.11
N LYS A 87 10.65 -9.48 3.74
CA LYS A 87 9.39 -10.03 4.19
C LYS A 87 9.10 -9.55 5.60
N VAL A 88 7.84 -9.15 5.82
CA VAL A 88 7.35 -8.74 7.14
C VAL A 88 6.12 -9.53 7.51
N ASP A 89 6.00 -9.88 8.79
CA ASP A 89 4.89 -10.66 9.31
C ASP A 89 3.68 -9.76 9.55
N VAL A 90 2.52 -10.23 9.11
CA VAL A 90 1.23 -9.63 9.40
C VAL A 90 0.61 -10.38 10.56
N ILE A 91 0.37 -9.71 11.68
CA ILE A 91 -0.11 -10.37 12.91
C ILE A 91 -1.62 -10.32 13.11
N ALA A 92 -2.31 -9.42 12.44
CA ALA A 92 -3.77 -9.32 12.47
C ALA A 92 -4.29 -8.56 11.25
N VAL A 93 -5.58 -8.71 10.97
CA VAL A 93 -6.34 -7.91 10.00
C VAL A 93 -7.63 -7.44 10.65
N GLY A 94 -8.09 -6.24 10.31
CA GLY A 94 -9.32 -5.67 10.83
C GLY A 94 -9.75 -4.41 10.10
N MET A 95 -10.70 -3.69 10.65
CA MET A 95 -11.15 -2.39 10.15
C MET A 95 -10.55 -1.29 11.04
N LEU A 96 -9.99 -0.25 10.42
CA LEU A 96 -9.43 0.90 11.14
C LEU A 96 -10.18 2.17 10.74
N PRO A 97 -10.90 2.83 11.69
CA PRO A 97 -11.51 4.12 11.44
C PRO A 97 -10.46 5.22 11.55
N LEU A 98 -10.13 5.86 10.44
CA LEU A 98 -9.23 6.99 10.40
C LEU A 98 -10.03 8.29 10.47
N HIS A 99 -9.90 9.02 11.58
CA HIS A 99 -10.56 10.31 11.78
C HIS A 99 -9.81 11.41 11.05
N LEU A 100 -10.49 12.07 10.12
CA LEU A 100 -9.92 13.14 9.31
C LEU A 100 -10.14 14.52 9.98
N PRO A 101 -9.32 15.53 9.67
CA PRO A 101 -9.49 16.88 10.20
C PRO A 101 -10.84 17.53 9.84
N THR A 102 -11.49 17.07 8.79
CA THR A 102 -12.84 17.49 8.36
C THR A 102 -13.96 16.99 9.28
N GLY A 103 -13.66 16.14 10.27
CA GLY A 103 -14.64 15.48 11.12
C GLY A 103 -15.23 14.20 10.53
N LEU A 104 -14.94 13.89 9.27
CA LEU A 104 -15.34 12.64 8.62
C LEU A 104 -14.44 11.47 9.04
N VAL A 105 -14.98 10.25 8.92
CA VAL A 105 -14.26 9.04 9.25
C VAL A 105 -14.03 8.21 7.98
N LEU A 106 -12.77 7.96 7.68
CA LEU A 106 -12.38 7.08 6.59
C LEU A 106 -12.20 5.65 7.13
N ASN A 107 -13.10 4.74 6.78
CA ASN A 107 -13.02 3.36 7.22
C ASN A 107 -12.04 2.57 6.33
N LEU A 108 -10.90 2.20 6.88
CA LEU A 108 -9.90 1.38 6.20
C LEU A 108 -10.23 -0.09 6.42
N ASN A 109 -10.96 -0.69 5.47
CA ASN A 109 -11.33 -2.10 5.51
C ASN A 109 -10.14 -3.01 5.21
N ASN A 110 -10.09 -4.18 5.87
CA ASN A 110 -8.98 -5.12 5.74
C ASN A 110 -7.60 -4.48 5.95
N CYS A 111 -7.50 -3.63 6.97
CA CYS A 111 -6.24 -3.03 7.39
C CYS A 111 -5.37 -4.08 8.09
N TYR A 112 -4.17 -4.29 7.60
CA TYR A 112 -3.21 -5.25 8.15
C TYR A 112 -2.35 -4.62 9.24
N LEU A 113 -2.20 -5.33 10.35
CA LEU A 113 -1.33 -4.93 11.45
C LEU A 113 0.07 -5.49 11.24
N VAL A 114 1.03 -4.59 11.02
CA VAL A 114 2.45 -4.91 10.78
C VAL A 114 3.32 -4.05 11.71
N PRO A 115 3.57 -4.48 12.95
CA PRO A 115 4.29 -3.67 13.96
C PRO A 115 5.73 -3.34 13.62
N SER A 116 6.34 -4.09 12.69
CA SER A 116 7.72 -3.85 12.25
C SER A 116 7.87 -2.67 11.31
N LEU A 117 6.77 -2.10 10.80
CA LEU A 117 6.81 -0.92 9.94
C LEU A 117 6.76 0.37 10.76
N SER A 118 7.52 1.35 10.34
CA SER A 118 7.60 2.66 11.01
C SER A 118 6.45 3.60 10.66
N MET A 119 5.72 3.34 9.57
CA MET A 119 4.66 4.21 9.06
C MET A 119 3.38 3.42 8.81
N ASN A 120 2.23 4.11 8.94
CA ASN A 120 0.94 3.59 8.54
C ASN A 120 0.68 3.94 7.07
N ILE A 121 -0.02 3.08 6.33
CA ILE A 121 -0.25 3.25 4.89
C ILE A 121 -1.74 3.18 4.58
N VAL A 122 -2.23 4.22 3.92
CA VAL A 122 -3.54 4.23 3.27
C VAL A 122 -3.35 3.84 1.81
N SER A 123 -3.85 2.68 1.42
CA SER A 123 -3.77 2.20 0.04
C SER A 123 -4.80 2.90 -0.84
N GLY A 124 -4.35 3.61 -1.86
CA GLY A 124 -5.23 4.23 -2.86
C GLY A 124 -6.03 3.19 -3.66
N SER A 125 -5.43 2.05 -3.99
CA SER A 125 -6.11 0.96 -4.72
C SER A 125 -7.25 0.33 -3.90
N CYS A 126 -7.08 0.20 -2.58
CA CYS A 126 -8.14 -0.27 -1.70
C CYS A 126 -9.28 0.75 -1.59
N LEU A 127 -8.96 2.04 -1.45
CA LEU A 127 -9.98 3.09 -1.40
C LEU A 127 -10.83 3.12 -2.68
N ILE A 128 -10.22 3.00 -3.86
CA ILE A 128 -10.98 2.93 -5.13
C ILE A 128 -11.93 1.73 -5.12
N ARG A 129 -11.47 0.56 -4.69
CA ARG A 129 -12.30 -0.64 -4.58
C ARG A 129 -13.46 -0.46 -3.60
N ASP A 130 -13.25 0.31 -2.53
CA ASP A 130 -14.25 0.62 -1.52
C ASP A 130 -15.17 1.80 -1.92
N GLY A 131 -15.06 2.31 -3.17
CA GLY A 131 -15.94 3.33 -3.75
C GLY A 131 -15.48 4.77 -3.53
N TYR A 132 -14.26 4.98 -3.01
CA TYR A 132 -13.67 6.31 -2.92
C TYR A 132 -13.02 6.70 -4.25
N SER A 133 -12.97 7.99 -4.52
CA SER A 133 -12.16 8.59 -5.57
C SER A 133 -11.19 9.60 -4.98
N PHE A 134 -10.09 9.86 -5.68
CA PHE A 134 -9.14 10.86 -5.25
C PHE A 134 -8.64 11.68 -6.43
N LYS A 135 -8.29 12.94 -6.14
CA LYS A 135 -7.66 13.85 -7.08
C LYS A 135 -6.31 14.28 -6.53
N SER A 136 -5.27 14.18 -7.35
CA SER A 136 -3.96 14.74 -7.02
C SER A 136 -3.99 16.23 -7.36
N GLU A 137 -3.61 17.06 -6.40
CA GLU A 137 -3.53 18.52 -6.50
C GLU A 137 -2.11 18.96 -6.10
N ASN A 138 -1.77 20.24 -6.38
CA ASN A 138 -0.39 20.74 -6.23
C ASN A 138 0.22 20.53 -4.82
N ASN A 139 -0.62 20.43 -3.78
CA ASN A 139 -0.18 20.33 -2.38
C ASN A 139 -0.66 19.06 -1.67
N GLY A 140 -1.22 18.07 -2.38
CA GLY A 140 -1.71 16.87 -1.74
C GLY A 140 -2.67 16.05 -2.57
N CYS A 141 -3.45 15.23 -1.87
CA CYS A 141 -4.43 14.34 -2.46
C CYS A 141 -5.78 14.52 -1.77
N SER A 142 -6.77 14.98 -2.52
CA SER A 142 -8.14 15.13 -2.03
C SER A 142 -8.92 13.82 -2.21
N ILE A 143 -9.59 13.35 -1.16
CA ILE A 143 -10.37 12.11 -1.14
C ILE A 143 -11.86 12.44 -1.13
N TYR A 144 -12.62 11.73 -1.96
CA TYR A 144 -14.07 11.90 -2.13
C TYR A 144 -14.79 10.55 -2.08
N MET A 145 -16.03 10.54 -1.62
CA MET A 145 -16.96 9.43 -1.77
C MET A 145 -18.35 9.99 -2.08
N SER A 146 -18.99 9.51 -3.18
CA SER A 146 -20.32 9.99 -3.60
C SER A 146 -20.40 11.53 -3.69
N ASN A 147 -19.38 12.19 -4.22
CA ASN A 147 -19.21 13.65 -4.29
C ASN A 147 -19.06 14.38 -2.94
N ILE A 148 -18.95 13.66 -1.84
CA ILE A 148 -18.64 14.23 -0.52
C ILE A 148 -17.11 14.31 -0.40
N PHE A 149 -16.58 15.50 -0.08
CA PHE A 149 -15.16 15.71 0.19
C PHE A 149 -14.81 15.20 1.59
N TYR A 150 -13.87 14.27 1.68
CA TYR A 150 -13.41 13.70 2.96
C TYR A 150 -12.22 14.45 3.55
N GLY A 151 -11.27 14.89 2.73
CA GLY A 151 -10.08 15.61 3.19
C GLY A 151 -8.94 15.59 2.18
N HIS A 152 -7.86 16.26 2.56
CA HIS A 152 -6.56 16.22 1.89
C HIS A 152 -5.61 15.28 2.60
#